data_e74aab50db8e11877b5ddbac6416689d
#
_entry.id   e74aab50db8e11877b5ddbac6416689d
#
_cell.length_a   1.000
_cell.length_b   1.000
_cell.length_c   1.000
_cell.angle_alpha   90.00
_cell.angle_beta   90.00
_cell.angle_gamma   90.00
#
_symmetry.space_group_name_H-M   'P 1'
#
loop_
_entity.id
_entity.type
_entity.pdbx_description
1 polymer ?
#
loop_
_entity_poly.entity_id
_entity_poly.type
_entity_poly.pdbx_seq_one_letter_code
_entity_poly.pdbx_strand_id
1 'polypeptide(L)'
;MNYKETVEYLFNSTPVFEHVGATAYKDGLDNSHALDAHFGHPHTRYQTIHVAGTNGKGSSSHTLASILQADGHRVGLYTSPHLVDFRERIRVNGVMMPEEYVVDFVREERSFFEPLHPSFFELTTALAFKYFAEQEVDIAVVEVGLGGRLDCTNIITPQLSIITNISVDHTQFLGHTLPEIAHEKAGIIKPHVPVVVGEAVAETRPVFEAKAHACESPIFFAEDRPEVLAAHDTPEGREYETRSFGTLLGDLRGDYQTRNANTILTSVSQLLSRGTIRHPESVREGFRSVCRRTGLMGRWQPLPGHPHAVCDTGHNVAGWQMLAPQIMAQPARKRRLVFGMVDDKDLTHVMELLPREATYYWTQPSTHRAFPAEKVAECGRAHGLHGSLHPSVAEAYRAALADAAPDDFIFVGGSSYVVADLLASLQEKP
;
A
#
# COMPACT_ATOMS: atom_id res chain seq x y z
N MET A 1 12.40 2.62 -27.76
CA MET A 1 11.25 3.18 -27.00
C MET A 1 11.81 4.18 -26.00
N ASN A 2 11.14 5.32 -25.80
CA ASN A 2 11.41 6.19 -24.66
C ASN A 2 10.73 5.63 -23.40
N TYR A 3 10.92 6.26 -22.24
CA TYR A 3 10.35 5.77 -20.96
C TYR A 3 8.82 5.63 -21.01
N LYS A 4 8.13 6.66 -21.51
CA LYS A 4 6.66 6.65 -21.60
C LYS A 4 6.16 5.50 -22.50
N GLU A 5 6.74 5.35 -23.67
CA GLU A 5 6.43 4.24 -24.60
C GLU A 5 6.72 2.86 -23.98
N THR A 6 7.78 2.76 -23.18
CA THR A 6 8.16 1.52 -22.50
C THR A 6 7.16 1.16 -21.41
N VAL A 7 6.73 2.13 -20.61
CA VAL A 7 5.70 1.93 -19.59
C VAL A 7 4.36 1.57 -20.23
N GLU A 8 3.96 2.27 -21.30
CA GLU A 8 2.77 1.92 -22.09
C GLU A 8 2.86 0.50 -22.68
N TYR A 9 4.02 0.10 -23.17
CA TYR A 9 4.26 -1.28 -23.65
C TYR A 9 4.05 -2.30 -22.52
N LEU A 10 4.64 -2.09 -21.34
CA LEU A 10 4.46 -2.98 -20.18
C LEU A 10 2.99 -3.10 -19.79
N PHE A 11 2.24 -2.00 -19.80
CA PHE A 11 0.82 -2.00 -19.46
C PHE A 11 -0.08 -2.62 -20.52
N ASN A 12 0.24 -2.46 -21.81
CA ASN A 12 -0.63 -2.89 -22.91
C ASN A 12 -0.27 -4.28 -23.47
N SER A 13 0.99 -4.68 -23.37
CA SER A 13 1.49 -5.94 -23.95
C SER A 13 1.46 -7.12 -22.99
N THR A 14 1.19 -6.87 -21.72
CA THR A 14 1.08 -7.90 -20.68
C THR A 14 -0.27 -7.81 -19.99
N PRO A 15 -0.86 -8.94 -19.54
CA PRO A 15 -2.08 -8.89 -18.75
C PRO A 15 -1.85 -8.11 -17.46
N VAL A 16 -2.53 -6.97 -17.34
CA VAL A 16 -2.47 -6.10 -16.15
C VAL A 16 -3.77 -6.23 -15.38
N PHE A 17 -3.69 -6.55 -14.09
CA PHE A 17 -4.86 -6.64 -13.23
C PHE A 17 -5.71 -5.35 -13.28
N GLU A 18 -5.06 -4.22 -13.35
CA GLU A 18 -5.69 -2.90 -13.43
C GLU A 18 -6.53 -2.70 -14.71
N HIS A 19 -6.23 -3.45 -15.80
CA HIS A 19 -6.94 -3.33 -17.09
C HIS A 19 -7.93 -4.47 -17.35
N VAL A 20 -7.54 -5.71 -17.05
CA VAL A 20 -8.31 -6.91 -17.43
C VAL A 20 -8.86 -7.69 -16.23
N GLY A 21 -8.65 -7.19 -15.01
CA GLY A 21 -9.17 -7.80 -13.78
C GLY A 21 -8.71 -9.26 -13.63
N ALA A 22 -9.67 -10.15 -13.38
CA ALA A 22 -9.44 -11.55 -13.05
C ALA A 22 -8.60 -12.33 -14.06
N THR A 23 -8.67 -11.99 -15.33
CA THR A 23 -7.95 -12.71 -16.40
C THR A 23 -6.44 -12.45 -16.42
N ALA A 24 -5.96 -11.44 -15.68
CA ALA A 24 -4.52 -11.20 -15.52
C ALA A 24 -3.89 -12.15 -14.47
N TYR A 25 -4.70 -12.75 -13.61
CA TYR A 25 -4.21 -13.68 -12.59
C TYR A 25 -3.86 -15.02 -13.23
N LYS A 26 -2.64 -15.47 -13.02
CA LYS A 26 -2.17 -16.78 -13.48
C LYS A 26 -2.03 -17.70 -12.27
N ASP A 27 -2.52 -18.92 -12.40
CA ASP A 27 -2.31 -19.97 -11.42
C ASP A 27 -0.85 -20.46 -11.52
N GLY A 28 -0.09 -20.26 -10.44
CA GLY A 28 1.27 -20.76 -10.32
C GLY A 28 2.37 -19.70 -10.36
N LEU A 29 3.60 -20.12 -10.10
CA LEU A 29 4.80 -19.29 -10.03
C LEU A 29 5.82 -19.64 -11.15
N ASP A 30 5.43 -20.41 -12.15
CA ASP A 30 6.35 -20.92 -13.17
C ASP A 30 7.07 -19.79 -13.92
N ASN A 31 6.35 -18.75 -14.32
CA ASN A 31 6.95 -17.59 -14.97
C ASN A 31 7.89 -16.83 -14.02
N SER A 32 7.49 -16.68 -12.75
CA SER A 32 8.33 -16.02 -11.74
C SER A 32 9.63 -16.78 -11.53
N HIS A 33 9.58 -18.12 -11.46
CA HIS A 33 10.77 -18.95 -11.38
C HIS A 33 11.61 -18.92 -12.65
N ALA A 34 10.99 -18.89 -13.85
CA ALA A 34 11.72 -18.81 -15.11
C ALA A 34 12.47 -17.48 -15.25
N LEU A 35 11.81 -16.36 -14.90
CA LEU A 35 12.42 -15.03 -14.89
C LEU A 35 13.54 -14.93 -13.84
N ASP A 36 13.32 -15.47 -12.66
CA ASP A 36 14.30 -15.50 -11.59
C ASP A 36 15.55 -16.30 -11.97
N ALA A 37 15.36 -17.48 -12.58
CA ALA A 37 16.45 -18.31 -13.09
C ALA A 37 17.23 -17.61 -14.19
N HIS A 38 16.54 -16.95 -15.14
CA HIS A 38 17.16 -16.20 -16.22
C HIS A 38 18.10 -15.09 -15.69
N PHE A 39 17.69 -14.39 -14.63
CA PHE A 39 18.51 -13.36 -14.00
C PHE A 39 19.50 -13.90 -12.95
N GLY A 40 19.66 -15.22 -12.85
CA GLY A 40 20.61 -15.84 -11.94
C GLY A 40 20.25 -15.70 -10.46
N HIS A 41 18.97 -15.85 -10.13
CA HIS A 41 18.41 -15.85 -8.78
C HIS A 41 18.75 -14.59 -7.98
N PRO A 42 18.43 -13.38 -8.49
CA PRO A 42 18.86 -12.12 -7.90
C PRO A 42 18.38 -11.93 -6.46
N HIS A 43 17.18 -12.43 -6.11
CA HIS A 43 16.61 -12.34 -4.77
C HIS A 43 17.43 -13.06 -3.69
N THR A 44 18.37 -13.91 -4.06
CA THR A 44 19.27 -14.63 -3.11
C THR A 44 20.49 -13.83 -2.70
N ARG A 45 20.75 -12.68 -3.32
CA ARG A 45 21.95 -11.87 -3.10
C ARG A 45 21.82 -10.87 -1.96
N TYR A 46 20.64 -10.72 -1.37
CA TYR A 46 20.34 -9.77 -0.29
C TYR A 46 19.28 -10.37 0.64
N GLN A 47 19.18 -9.82 1.83
CA GLN A 47 18.13 -10.22 2.78
C GLN A 47 16.77 -9.64 2.36
N THR A 48 15.67 -10.28 2.77
CA THR A 48 14.32 -9.79 2.47
C THR A 48 13.41 -9.80 3.69
N ILE A 49 12.43 -8.87 3.73
CA ILE A 49 11.27 -8.88 4.62
C ILE A 49 10.04 -8.92 3.71
N HIS A 50 9.11 -9.84 3.97
CA HIS A 50 7.94 -10.05 3.12
C HIS A 50 6.66 -9.58 3.83
N VAL A 51 5.90 -8.68 3.20
CA VAL A 51 4.76 -8.01 3.82
C VAL A 51 3.47 -8.29 3.03
N ALA A 52 2.56 -9.05 3.64
CA ALA A 52 1.21 -9.30 3.13
C ALA A 52 0.15 -8.65 4.02
N GLY A 53 -1.10 -8.72 3.61
CA GLY A 53 -2.26 -8.20 4.34
C GLY A 53 -3.31 -7.62 3.40
N THR A 54 -4.46 -7.22 3.93
CA THR A 54 -5.47 -6.50 3.14
C THR A 54 -5.13 -5.01 3.12
N ASN A 55 -5.15 -4.35 4.25
CA ASN A 55 -4.82 -2.94 4.41
C ASN A 55 -3.49 -2.76 5.18
N GLY A 56 -2.84 -1.60 5.03
CA GLY A 56 -1.64 -1.26 5.81
C GLY A 56 -0.31 -1.79 5.27
N LYS A 57 -0.29 -2.68 4.25
CA LYS A 57 0.94 -3.22 3.65
C LYS A 57 1.94 -2.12 3.27
N GLY A 58 1.53 -1.18 2.42
CA GLY A 58 2.39 -0.10 1.94
C GLY A 58 2.93 0.78 3.08
N SER A 59 2.05 1.21 4.02
CA SER A 59 2.50 1.98 5.21
C SER A 59 3.52 1.20 6.03
N SER A 60 3.28 -0.09 6.26
CA SER A 60 4.21 -0.95 7.01
C SER A 60 5.53 -1.14 6.28
N SER A 61 5.50 -1.40 4.97
CA SER A 61 6.70 -1.57 4.15
C SER A 61 7.56 -0.31 4.12
N HIS A 62 6.94 0.85 3.92
CA HIS A 62 7.65 2.13 3.92
C HIS A 62 8.23 2.49 5.30
N THR A 63 7.49 2.25 6.38
CA THR A 63 7.99 2.53 7.73
C THR A 63 9.18 1.62 8.08
N LEU A 64 9.10 0.33 7.76
CA LEU A 64 10.22 -0.60 7.95
C LEU A 64 11.43 -0.21 7.10
N ALA A 65 11.23 0.14 5.83
CA ALA A 65 12.31 0.61 4.97
C ALA A 65 12.96 1.88 5.52
N SER A 66 12.17 2.83 6.06
CA SER A 66 12.69 4.04 6.71
C SER A 66 13.53 3.72 7.95
N ILE A 67 13.08 2.78 8.79
CA ILE A 67 13.84 2.33 9.99
C ILE A 67 15.16 1.67 9.58
N LEU A 68 15.14 0.77 8.60
CA LEU A 68 16.33 0.09 8.11
C LEU A 68 17.33 1.06 7.47
N GLN A 69 16.85 2.07 6.73
CA GLN A 69 17.70 3.16 6.22
C GLN A 69 18.31 3.98 7.36
N ALA A 70 17.53 4.27 8.41
CA ALA A 70 18.03 4.97 9.59
C ALA A 70 19.08 4.13 10.35
N ASP A 71 18.98 2.80 10.29
CA ASP A 71 19.96 1.86 10.86
C ASP A 71 21.24 1.74 10.01
N GLY A 72 21.29 2.39 8.85
CA GLY A 72 22.48 2.44 7.97
C GLY A 72 22.49 1.37 6.88
N HIS A 73 21.41 0.61 6.66
CA HIS A 73 21.31 -0.33 5.56
C HIS A 73 21.07 0.39 4.22
N ARG A 74 21.57 -0.21 3.16
CA ARG A 74 21.14 0.07 1.79
C ARG A 74 19.87 -0.73 1.51
N VAL A 75 18.74 -0.06 1.44
CA VAL A 75 17.42 -0.69 1.48
C VAL A 75 16.74 -0.65 0.13
N GLY A 76 16.37 -1.84 -0.40
CA GLY A 76 15.41 -1.99 -1.49
C GLY A 76 13.98 -1.92 -0.94
N LEU A 77 13.09 -1.26 -1.67
CA LEU A 77 11.66 -1.20 -1.34
C LEU A 77 10.84 -1.49 -2.58
N TYR A 78 10.06 -2.58 -2.55
CA TYR A 78 9.11 -2.97 -3.59
C TYR A 78 7.68 -2.87 -3.06
N THR A 79 6.87 -2.00 -3.68
CA THR A 79 5.49 -1.71 -3.24
C THR A 79 4.54 -1.58 -4.43
N SER A 80 3.24 -1.75 -4.17
CA SER A 80 2.19 -1.61 -5.20
C SER A 80 0.83 -1.19 -4.60
N PRO A 81 -0.03 -0.54 -5.40
CA PRO A 81 0.26 0.08 -6.71
C PRO A 81 1.08 1.38 -6.55
N HIS A 82 1.56 1.94 -7.66
CA HIS A 82 2.05 3.32 -7.70
C HIS A 82 0.89 4.32 -7.83
N LEU A 83 1.15 5.59 -7.57
CA LEU A 83 0.16 6.66 -7.74
C LEU A 83 0.39 7.45 -9.03
N VAL A 84 1.56 8.04 -9.21
CA VAL A 84 1.84 8.94 -10.32
C VAL A 84 2.84 8.33 -11.31
N ASP A 85 3.92 7.73 -10.82
CA ASP A 85 5.00 7.21 -11.65
C ASP A 85 5.23 5.72 -11.38
N PHE A 86 5.34 4.93 -12.44
CA PHE A 86 5.61 3.48 -12.36
C PHE A 86 6.79 3.14 -11.44
N ARG A 87 7.85 3.98 -11.44
CA ARG A 87 9.08 3.78 -10.67
C ARG A 87 8.89 3.91 -9.16
N GLU A 88 7.74 4.43 -8.71
CA GLU A 88 7.39 4.43 -7.27
C GLU A 88 7.39 3.03 -6.69
N ARG A 89 7.12 2.02 -7.52
CA ARG A 89 7.10 0.61 -7.13
C ARG A 89 8.46 0.07 -6.71
N ILE A 90 9.56 0.66 -7.19
CA ILE A 90 10.92 0.13 -7.04
C ILE A 90 11.86 1.27 -6.62
N ARG A 91 12.28 1.25 -5.36
CA ARG A 91 13.14 2.28 -4.79
C ARG A 91 14.35 1.67 -4.09
N VAL A 92 15.48 2.35 -4.14
CA VAL A 92 16.67 2.06 -3.31
C VAL A 92 16.98 3.30 -2.49
N ASN A 93 17.01 3.15 -1.16
CA ASN A 93 17.17 4.27 -0.22
C ASN A 93 16.23 5.46 -0.53
N GLY A 94 14.97 5.15 -0.87
CA GLY A 94 13.94 6.14 -1.19
C GLY A 94 14.00 6.73 -2.61
N VAL A 95 15.10 6.52 -3.34
CA VAL A 95 15.25 6.99 -4.71
C VAL A 95 14.60 6.01 -5.67
N MET A 96 13.73 6.50 -6.53
CA MET A 96 13.11 5.70 -7.59
C MET A 96 14.16 5.20 -8.57
N MET A 97 13.95 4.00 -9.11
CA MET A 97 14.75 3.44 -10.20
C MET A 97 14.84 4.42 -11.37
N PRO A 98 16.01 4.57 -12.06
CA PRO A 98 16.14 5.44 -13.23
C PRO A 98 15.20 5.03 -14.37
N GLU A 99 14.73 6.00 -15.17
CA GLU A 99 13.91 5.75 -16.35
C GLU A 99 14.65 4.90 -17.37
N GLU A 100 15.92 5.20 -17.58
CA GLU A 100 16.79 4.46 -18.49
C GLU A 100 16.88 2.98 -18.12
N TYR A 101 16.87 2.65 -16.82
CA TYR A 101 16.93 1.26 -16.37
C TYR A 101 15.68 0.47 -16.79
N VAL A 102 14.50 1.11 -16.72
CA VAL A 102 13.24 0.48 -17.20
C VAL A 102 13.28 0.25 -18.71
N VAL A 103 13.76 1.26 -19.44
CA VAL A 103 13.89 1.19 -20.91
C VAL A 103 14.88 0.10 -21.32
N ASP A 104 16.03 0.05 -20.67
CA ASP A 104 17.09 -0.91 -20.96
C ASP A 104 16.63 -2.34 -20.63
N PHE A 105 15.96 -2.55 -19.50
CA PHE A 105 15.41 -3.84 -19.13
C PHE A 105 14.47 -4.39 -20.21
N VAL A 106 13.53 -3.60 -20.69
CA VAL A 106 12.62 -4.04 -21.74
C VAL A 106 13.36 -4.26 -23.05
N ARG A 107 14.28 -3.37 -23.42
CA ARG A 107 15.05 -3.48 -24.66
C ARG A 107 15.90 -4.75 -24.70
N GLU A 108 16.54 -5.10 -23.60
CA GLU A 108 17.50 -6.20 -23.53
C GLU A 108 16.82 -7.55 -23.29
N GLU A 109 15.79 -7.60 -22.47
CA GLU A 109 15.18 -8.83 -21.98
C GLU A 109 13.89 -9.24 -22.73
N ARG A 110 13.38 -8.37 -23.58
CA ARG A 110 12.12 -8.57 -24.28
C ARG A 110 12.07 -9.89 -25.06
N SER A 111 13.16 -10.26 -25.74
CA SER A 111 13.24 -11.51 -26.51
C SER A 111 13.13 -12.76 -25.65
N PHE A 112 13.50 -12.67 -24.37
CA PHE A 112 13.37 -13.75 -23.42
C PHE A 112 11.96 -13.80 -22.81
N PHE A 113 11.42 -12.68 -22.34
CA PHE A 113 10.17 -12.72 -21.60
C PHE A 113 8.91 -12.77 -22.46
N GLU A 114 8.91 -12.23 -23.69
CA GLU A 114 7.70 -12.27 -24.55
C GLU A 114 7.16 -13.69 -24.78
N PRO A 115 7.99 -14.71 -25.08
CA PRO A 115 7.50 -16.08 -25.27
C PRO A 115 6.89 -16.71 -24.00
N LEU A 116 7.21 -16.19 -22.80
CA LEU A 116 6.62 -16.65 -21.54
C LEU A 116 5.22 -16.06 -21.31
N HIS A 117 4.85 -15.04 -22.07
CA HIS A 117 3.60 -14.29 -21.90
C HIS A 117 3.38 -13.86 -20.44
N PRO A 118 4.36 -13.22 -19.75
CA PRO A 118 4.25 -12.88 -18.34
C PRO A 118 3.17 -11.83 -18.11
N SER A 119 2.64 -11.81 -16.89
CA SER A 119 1.83 -10.68 -16.44
C SER A 119 2.72 -9.46 -16.14
N PHE A 120 2.10 -8.29 -16.12
CA PHE A 120 2.77 -7.06 -15.72
C PHE A 120 3.45 -7.18 -14.33
N PHE A 121 2.78 -7.84 -13.38
CA PHE A 121 3.31 -7.96 -12.02
C PHE A 121 4.48 -8.95 -11.95
N GLU A 122 4.48 -10.04 -12.74
CA GLU A 122 5.63 -10.95 -12.87
C GLU A 122 6.86 -10.22 -13.40
N LEU A 123 6.71 -9.40 -14.46
CA LEU A 123 7.80 -8.60 -15.00
C LEU A 123 8.29 -7.54 -14.02
N THR A 124 7.37 -6.82 -13.37
CA THR A 124 7.74 -5.77 -12.41
C THR A 124 8.47 -6.36 -11.19
N THR A 125 8.06 -7.54 -10.73
CA THR A 125 8.74 -8.25 -9.64
C THR A 125 10.14 -8.68 -10.03
N ALA A 126 10.30 -9.28 -11.22
CA ALA A 126 11.62 -9.69 -11.73
C ALA A 126 12.56 -8.48 -11.93
N LEU A 127 12.03 -7.39 -12.49
CA LEU A 127 12.74 -6.12 -12.63
C LEU A 127 13.21 -5.58 -11.26
N ALA A 128 12.34 -5.61 -10.24
CA ALA A 128 12.68 -5.15 -8.90
C ALA A 128 13.82 -5.99 -8.30
N PHE A 129 13.72 -7.32 -8.37
CA PHE A 129 14.72 -8.21 -7.79
C PHE A 129 16.08 -8.08 -8.51
N LYS A 130 16.09 -7.99 -9.85
CA LYS A 130 17.29 -7.72 -10.64
C LYS A 130 17.93 -6.39 -10.24
N TYR A 131 17.14 -5.31 -10.18
CA TYR A 131 17.63 -3.99 -9.82
C TYR A 131 18.23 -3.95 -8.41
N PHE A 132 17.57 -4.57 -7.42
CA PHE A 132 18.08 -4.62 -6.05
C PHE A 132 19.42 -5.35 -5.95
N ALA A 133 19.59 -6.46 -6.68
CA ALA A 133 20.84 -7.19 -6.70
C ALA A 133 21.98 -6.38 -7.35
N GLU A 134 21.71 -5.67 -8.44
CA GLU A 134 22.69 -4.82 -9.11
C GLU A 134 23.03 -3.55 -8.32
N GLN A 135 22.07 -3.09 -7.51
CA GLN A 135 22.29 -1.99 -6.59
C GLN A 135 22.94 -2.43 -5.26
N GLU A 136 23.28 -3.71 -5.11
CA GLU A 136 23.94 -4.26 -3.92
C GLU A 136 23.22 -3.85 -2.62
N VAL A 137 21.87 -3.99 -2.59
CA VAL A 137 21.12 -3.69 -1.38
C VAL A 137 21.44 -4.71 -0.29
N ASP A 138 21.51 -4.28 0.97
CA ASP A 138 21.70 -5.18 2.12
C ASP A 138 20.43 -5.97 2.39
N ILE A 139 19.28 -5.28 2.29
CA ILE A 139 17.98 -5.84 2.60
C ILE A 139 16.89 -5.18 1.73
N ALA A 140 15.91 -5.96 1.30
CA ALA A 140 14.73 -5.46 0.60
C ALA A 140 13.46 -5.72 1.41
N VAL A 141 12.60 -4.69 1.54
CA VAL A 141 11.23 -4.83 2.01
C VAL A 141 10.33 -5.03 0.80
N VAL A 142 9.68 -6.19 0.74
CA VAL A 142 8.89 -6.64 -0.41
C VAL A 142 7.43 -6.74 -0.03
N GLU A 143 6.60 -5.90 -0.62
CA GLU A 143 5.14 -5.94 -0.48
C GLU A 143 4.54 -6.96 -1.45
N VAL A 144 3.66 -7.83 -0.94
CA VAL A 144 2.83 -8.74 -1.74
C VAL A 144 1.83 -7.93 -2.59
N GLY A 145 1.72 -8.25 -3.86
CA GLY A 145 0.74 -7.61 -4.74
C GLY A 145 -0.68 -8.06 -4.44
N LEU A 146 -0.93 -9.36 -4.47
CA LEU A 146 -2.25 -9.95 -4.25
C LEU A 146 -2.16 -11.31 -3.53
N GLY A 147 -2.96 -11.48 -2.47
CA GLY A 147 -2.99 -12.73 -1.71
C GLY A 147 -1.70 -12.97 -0.94
N GLY A 148 -0.90 -13.90 -1.39
CA GLY A 148 0.41 -14.27 -0.82
C GLY A 148 0.92 -15.59 -1.39
N ARG A 149 0.16 -16.68 -1.26
CA ARG A 149 0.58 -18.04 -1.63
C ARG A 149 1.04 -18.16 -3.08
N LEU A 150 0.31 -17.57 -4.01
CA LEU A 150 0.59 -17.57 -5.45
C LEU A 150 1.02 -16.18 -5.97
N ASP A 151 1.42 -15.28 -5.08
CA ASP A 151 1.96 -13.99 -5.48
C ASP A 151 3.37 -14.13 -6.06
N CYS A 152 3.67 -13.40 -7.13
CA CYS A 152 4.96 -13.45 -7.83
C CYS A 152 6.15 -13.18 -6.89
N THR A 153 5.94 -12.44 -5.80
CA THR A 153 6.97 -12.17 -4.81
C THR A 153 7.27 -13.36 -3.92
N ASN A 154 6.41 -14.40 -3.89
CA ASN A 154 6.52 -15.50 -2.94
C ASN A 154 7.58 -16.56 -3.29
N ILE A 155 8.48 -16.26 -4.21
CA ILE A 155 9.68 -17.06 -4.49
C ILE A 155 10.80 -16.80 -3.47
N ILE A 156 10.70 -15.75 -2.64
CA ILE A 156 11.71 -15.39 -1.64
C ILE A 156 11.60 -16.21 -0.35
N THR A 157 12.71 -16.29 0.38
CA THR A 157 12.76 -16.78 1.77
C THR A 157 13.21 -15.62 2.67
N PRO A 158 12.27 -14.92 3.34
CA PRO A 158 12.59 -13.69 4.05
C PRO A 158 13.19 -13.96 5.44
N GLN A 159 13.79 -12.91 6.04
CA GLN A 159 14.20 -12.91 7.46
C GLN A 159 12.99 -12.82 8.40
N LEU A 160 11.90 -12.22 7.92
CA LEU A 160 10.64 -12.02 8.64
C LEU A 160 9.49 -11.94 7.64
N SER A 161 8.42 -12.68 7.92
CA SER A 161 7.13 -12.52 7.24
C SER A 161 6.20 -11.67 8.10
N ILE A 162 5.43 -10.77 7.48
CA ILE A 162 4.49 -9.88 8.16
C ILE A 162 3.14 -9.96 7.47
N ILE A 163 2.07 -10.15 8.25
CA ILE A 163 0.70 -10.11 7.75
C ILE A 163 -0.02 -9.01 8.54
N THR A 164 -0.37 -7.91 7.89
CA THR A 164 -0.89 -6.73 8.60
C THR A 164 -2.28 -6.95 9.17
N ASN A 165 -3.22 -7.34 8.34
CA ASN A 165 -4.60 -7.68 8.73
C ASN A 165 -5.31 -8.47 7.63
N ILE A 166 -6.49 -8.98 7.97
CA ILE A 166 -7.40 -9.64 7.03
C ILE A 166 -8.73 -8.91 7.04
N SER A 167 -9.19 -8.52 5.86
CA SER A 167 -10.55 -8.07 5.61
C SER A 167 -11.01 -8.52 4.24
N VAL A 168 -12.32 -8.46 3.99
CA VAL A 168 -12.91 -8.86 2.72
C VAL A 168 -12.47 -7.86 1.63
N ASP A 169 -11.68 -8.34 0.70
CA ASP A 169 -11.27 -7.64 -0.52
C ASP A 169 -10.81 -8.67 -1.56
N HIS A 170 -10.88 -8.31 -2.84
CA HIS A 170 -10.48 -9.18 -3.96
C HIS A 170 -11.11 -10.58 -3.92
N THR A 171 -12.38 -10.66 -3.57
CA THR A 171 -13.11 -11.94 -3.33
C THR A 171 -13.11 -12.87 -4.53
N GLN A 172 -12.98 -12.34 -5.75
CA GLN A 172 -12.86 -13.12 -6.99
C GLN A 172 -11.64 -14.05 -7.03
N PHE A 173 -10.59 -13.79 -6.20
CA PHE A 173 -9.32 -14.53 -6.19
C PHE A 173 -9.00 -15.17 -4.86
N LEU A 174 -9.34 -14.48 -3.78
CA LEU A 174 -8.86 -14.86 -2.45
C LEU A 174 -9.91 -15.64 -1.66
N GLY A 175 -11.11 -15.81 -2.22
CA GLY A 175 -12.24 -16.42 -1.54
C GLY A 175 -13.20 -15.39 -0.93
N HIS A 176 -14.32 -15.89 -0.41
CA HIS A 176 -15.44 -15.07 0.07
C HIS A 176 -15.49 -14.94 1.59
N THR A 177 -14.63 -15.67 2.30
CA THR A 177 -14.58 -15.71 3.77
C THR A 177 -13.22 -15.25 4.30
N LEU A 178 -13.19 -14.71 5.52
CA LEU A 178 -11.96 -14.32 6.17
C LEU A 178 -10.94 -15.46 6.30
N PRO A 179 -11.33 -16.71 6.65
CA PRO A 179 -10.41 -17.83 6.67
C PRO A 179 -9.79 -18.17 5.30
N GLU A 180 -10.53 -18.10 4.20
CA GLU A 180 -10.01 -18.33 2.85
C GLU A 180 -8.96 -17.26 2.49
N ILE A 181 -9.27 -15.99 2.73
CA ILE A 181 -8.35 -14.87 2.49
C ILE A 181 -7.10 -15.01 3.38
N ALA A 182 -7.28 -15.42 4.65
CA ALA A 182 -6.18 -15.67 5.56
C ALA A 182 -5.27 -16.81 5.07
N HIS A 183 -5.86 -17.88 4.52
CA HIS A 183 -5.10 -19.01 3.94
C HIS A 183 -4.18 -18.55 2.80
N GLU A 184 -4.69 -17.75 1.88
CA GLU A 184 -3.89 -17.21 0.77
C GLU A 184 -2.74 -16.33 1.30
N LYS A 185 -3.01 -15.45 2.27
CA LYS A 185 -1.96 -14.57 2.84
C LYS A 185 -0.97 -15.33 3.72
N ALA A 186 -1.41 -16.36 4.43
CA ALA A 186 -0.54 -17.26 5.20
C ALA A 186 0.48 -18.01 4.33
N GLY A 187 0.28 -18.05 3.00
CA GLY A 187 1.22 -18.64 2.06
C GLY A 187 2.61 -18.02 2.06
N ILE A 188 2.80 -16.82 2.62
CA ILE A 188 4.12 -16.20 2.79
C ILE A 188 4.89 -16.71 4.03
N ILE A 189 4.25 -17.48 4.90
CA ILE A 189 4.90 -18.10 6.06
C ILE A 189 5.82 -19.22 5.56
N LYS A 190 7.13 -19.10 5.79
CA LYS A 190 8.16 -20.00 5.29
C LYS A 190 8.76 -20.83 6.43
N PRO A 191 9.27 -22.04 6.13
CA PRO A 191 9.87 -22.91 7.16
C PRO A 191 10.93 -22.19 8.00
N HIS A 192 10.78 -22.25 9.33
CA HIS A 192 11.69 -21.70 10.35
C HIS A 192 11.84 -20.16 10.32
N VAL A 193 11.07 -19.46 9.48
CA VAL A 193 11.07 -17.99 9.41
C VAL A 193 9.99 -17.44 10.35
N PRO A 194 10.31 -16.50 11.25
CA PRO A 194 9.31 -15.90 12.13
C PRO A 194 8.25 -15.16 11.31
N VAL A 195 7.01 -15.16 11.83
CA VAL A 195 5.92 -14.37 11.28
C VAL A 195 5.29 -13.49 12.35
N VAL A 196 5.03 -12.24 11.97
CA VAL A 196 4.24 -11.29 12.77
C VAL A 196 2.90 -11.11 12.09
N VAL A 197 1.82 -11.33 12.85
CA VAL A 197 0.44 -11.03 12.44
C VAL A 197 -0.02 -9.79 13.21
N GLY A 198 -0.40 -8.74 12.50
CA GLY A 198 -0.80 -7.47 13.08
C GLY A 198 -2.15 -7.56 13.78
N GLU A 199 -3.17 -7.89 13.03
CA GLU A 199 -4.55 -8.05 13.53
C GLU A 199 -5.08 -9.43 13.13
N ALA A 200 -5.67 -10.15 14.08
CA ALA A 200 -6.25 -11.45 13.85
C ALA A 200 -7.57 -11.61 14.62
N VAL A 201 -8.66 -11.85 13.90
CA VAL A 201 -9.95 -12.19 14.51
C VAL A 201 -10.03 -13.69 14.82
N ALA A 202 -11.02 -14.10 15.61
CA ALA A 202 -11.22 -15.50 16.02
C ALA A 202 -11.26 -16.49 14.84
N GLU A 203 -11.76 -16.05 13.68
CA GLU A 203 -11.89 -16.89 12.48
C GLU A 203 -10.55 -17.04 11.70
N THR A 204 -9.66 -16.05 11.76
CA THR A 204 -8.41 -16.04 10.99
C THR A 204 -7.22 -16.57 11.79
N ARG A 205 -7.21 -16.38 13.10
CA ARG A 205 -6.12 -16.78 13.99
C ARG A 205 -5.74 -18.27 13.86
N PRO A 206 -6.69 -19.22 13.88
CA PRO A 206 -6.36 -20.64 13.74
C PRO A 206 -5.68 -20.99 12.41
N VAL A 207 -5.99 -20.25 11.33
CA VAL A 207 -5.37 -20.44 10.00
C VAL A 207 -3.89 -20.11 10.07
N PHE A 208 -3.51 -18.98 10.70
CA PHE A 208 -2.13 -18.58 10.86
C PHE A 208 -1.35 -19.52 11.80
N GLU A 209 -1.95 -19.90 12.91
CA GLU A 209 -1.37 -20.85 13.88
C GLU A 209 -1.08 -22.20 13.22
N ALA A 210 -2.04 -22.76 12.47
CA ALA A 210 -1.88 -24.02 11.76
C ALA A 210 -0.76 -23.94 10.70
N LYS A 211 -0.69 -22.86 9.92
CA LYS A 211 0.35 -22.69 8.92
C LYS A 211 1.73 -22.49 9.56
N ALA A 212 1.84 -21.68 10.60
CA ALA A 212 3.08 -21.48 11.33
C ALA A 212 3.58 -22.78 11.97
N HIS A 213 2.69 -23.55 12.57
CA HIS A 213 3.02 -24.87 13.12
C HIS A 213 3.54 -25.82 12.02
N ALA A 214 2.87 -25.90 10.87
CA ALA A 214 3.29 -26.75 9.76
C ALA A 214 4.64 -26.34 9.16
N CYS A 215 5.03 -25.07 9.31
CA CYS A 215 6.31 -24.52 8.89
C CYS A 215 7.36 -24.47 10.01
N GLU A 216 7.05 -24.93 11.22
CA GLU A 216 7.89 -24.76 12.41
C GLU A 216 8.36 -23.31 12.61
N SER A 217 7.49 -22.36 12.28
CA SER A 217 7.73 -20.91 12.29
C SER A 217 7.32 -20.31 13.63
N PRO A 218 8.16 -19.53 14.30
CA PRO A 218 7.74 -18.71 15.42
C PRO A 218 6.67 -17.71 14.96
N ILE A 219 5.52 -17.65 15.64
CA ILE A 219 4.42 -16.73 15.32
C ILE A 219 4.19 -15.75 16.47
N PHE A 220 3.99 -14.47 16.12
CA PHE A 220 3.77 -13.37 17.04
C PHE A 220 2.53 -12.61 16.61
N PHE A 221 1.52 -12.55 17.46
CA PHE A 221 0.35 -11.71 17.25
C PHE A 221 0.58 -10.37 17.95
N ALA A 222 0.59 -9.28 17.18
CA ALA A 222 0.88 -7.96 17.71
C ALA A 222 -0.18 -7.48 18.74
N GLU A 223 -1.41 -8.00 18.64
CA GLU A 223 -2.50 -7.69 19.57
C GLU A 223 -2.36 -8.39 20.93
N ASP A 224 -1.64 -9.51 21.01
CA ASP A 224 -1.48 -10.24 22.28
C ASP A 224 -0.62 -9.46 23.29
N ARG A 225 0.33 -8.66 22.77
CA ARG A 225 1.17 -7.79 23.58
C ARG A 225 1.41 -6.48 22.84
N PRO A 226 0.44 -5.56 22.85
CA PRO A 226 0.55 -4.32 22.11
C PRO A 226 1.79 -3.51 22.52
N GLU A 227 2.58 -3.10 21.52
CA GLU A 227 3.68 -2.16 21.70
C GLU A 227 3.19 -0.71 21.77
N VAL A 228 2.12 -0.37 21.03
CA VAL A 228 1.49 0.96 21.11
C VAL A 228 0.46 0.95 22.24
N LEU A 229 0.66 1.81 23.23
CA LEU A 229 -0.21 1.96 24.41
C LEU A 229 -1.24 3.07 24.21
N ALA A 230 -0.82 4.18 23.58
CA ALA A 230 -1.67 5.30 23.20
C ALA A 230 -1.11 5.98 21.95
N ALA A 231 -1.98 6.68 21.21
CA ALA A 231 -1.57 7.50 20.07
C ALA A 231 -2.50 8.70 19.92
N HIS A 232 -1.93 9.85 19.55
CA HIS A 232 -2.68 11.08 19.29
C HIS A 232 -1.96 11.94 18.25
N ASP A 233 -2.71 12.78 17.54
CA ASP A 233 -2.15 13.70 16.57
C ASP A 233 -1.62 14.95 17.26
N THR A 234 -0.46 15.44 16.80
CA THR A 234 0.17 16.71 17.17
C THR A 234 0.38 17.56 15.92
N PRO A 235 0.71 18.85 16.03
CA PRO A 235 1.08 19.65 14.85
C PRO A 235 2.23 19.05 14.05
N GLU A 236 3.20 18.42 14.72
CA GLU A 236 4.43 17.87 14.13
C GLU A 236 4.23 16.49 13.50
N GLY A 237 3.19 15.74 13.90
CA GLY A 237 2.96 14.38 13.44
C GLY A 237 1.99 13.61 14.31
N ARG A 238 2.07 12.29 14.29
CA ARG A 238 1.34 11.41 15.19
C ARG A 238 2.28 10.88 16.26
N GLU A 239 1.98 11.18 17.53
CA GLU A 239 2.75 10.71 18.67
C GLU A 239 2.22 9.36 19.16
N TYR A 240 3.13 8.45 19.45
CA TYR A 240 2.85 7.11 19.96
C TYR A 240 3.55 6.92 21.31
N GLU A 241 2.79 6.62 22.35
CA GLU A 241 3.33 6.08 23.60
C GLU A 241 3.55 4.58 23.42
N THR A 242 4.77 4.11 23.60
CA THR A 242 5.09 2.71 23.36
C THR A 242 5.62 2.01 24.60
N ARG A 243 5.45 0.69 24.64
CA ARG A 243 5.92 -0.16 25.73
C ARG A 243 7.44 -0.23 25.82
N SER A 244 8.09 -0.43 24.66
CA SER A 244 9.52 -0.79 24.60
C SER A 244 10.40 0.29 23.97
N PHE A 245 9.82 1.25 23.24
CA PHE A 245 10.58 2.23 22.45
C PHE A 245 10.44 3.68 22.96
N GLY A 246 9.75 3.88 24.11
CA GLY A 246 9.43 5.20 24.62
C GLY A 246 8.43 5.95 23.74
N THR A 247 8.43 7.26 23.79
CA THR A 247 7.57 8.09 22.92
C THR A 247 8.18 8.23 21.54
N LEU A 248 7.42 7.87 20.49
CA LEU A 248 7.81 8.00 19.09
C LEU A 248 6.92 9.04 18.41
N LEU A 249 7.51 9.86 17.56
CA LEU A 249 6.80 10.76 16.66
C LEU A 249 6.88 10.21 15.22
N GLY A 250 5.72 9.96 14.60
CA GLY A 250 5.62 9.52 13.22
C GLY A 250 5.14 10.65 12.31
N ASP A 251 5.68 10.72 11.10
CA ASP A 251 5.21 11.65 10.04
C ASP A 251 3.98 11.11 9.28
N LEU A 252 3.65 9.82 9.43
CA LEU A 252 2.42 9.24 8.90
C LEU A 252 1.25 9.51 9.85
N ARG A 253 0.25 10.21 9.32
CA ARG A 253 -0.99 10.54 10.04
C ARG A 253 -2.10 9.56 9.68
N GLY A 254 -3.18 9.59 10.47
CA GLY A 254 -4.34 8.72 10.32
C GLY A 254 -4.47 7.71 11.46
N ASP A 255 -5.70 7.51 11.94
CA ASP A 255 -5.97 6.68 13.11
C ASP A 255 -5.59 5.20 12.89
N TYR A 256 -5.75 4.72 11.66
CA TYR A 256 -5.35 3.37 11.27
C TYR A 256 -3.82 3.14 11.38
N GLN A 257 -3.01 4.20 11.42
CA GLN A 257 -1.57 4.07 11.61
C GLN A 257 -1.20 3.56 13.01
N THR A 258 -2.08 3.69 13.98
CA THR A 258 -1.89 3.09 15.32
C THR A 258 -1.75 1.57 15.24
N ARG A 259 -2.60 0.92 14.44
CA ARG A 259 -2.56 -0.54 14.21
C ARG A 259 -1.33 -0.94 13.38
N ASN A 260 -1.02 -0.17 12.35
CA ASN A 260 0.19 -0.39 11.55
C ASN A 260 1.44 -0.24 12.41
N ALA A 261 1.52 0.81 13.25
CA ALA A 261 2.65 1.04 14.17
C ALA A 261 2.81 -0.12 15.15
N ASN A 262 1.72 -0.66 15.70
CA ASN A 262 1.77 -1.83 16.58
C ASN A 262 2.38 -3.05 15.87
N THR A 263 1.94 -3.35 14.65
CA THR A 263 2.47 -4.42 13.81
C THR A 263 3.96 -4.22 13.51
N ILE A 264 4.33 -2.98 13.14
CA ILE A 264 5.71 -2.61 12.81
C ILE A 264 6.62 -2.76 14.03
N LEU A 265 6.23 -2.24 15.21
CA LEU A 265 7.05 -2.28 16.42
C LEU A 265 7.23 -3.71 16.93
N THR A 266 6.20 -4.56 16.81
CA THR A 266 6.33 -6.00 17.06
C THR A 266 7.33 -6.65 16.10
N SER A 267 7.29 -6.28 14.82
CA SER A 267 8.22 -6.75 13.79
C SER A 267 9.65 -6.27 14.06
N VAL A 268 9.82 -5.00 14.44
CA VAL A 268 11.10 -4.40 14.81
C VAL A 268 11.73 -5.12 16.00
N SER A 269 10.92 -5.50 17.01
CA SER A 269 11.41 -6.29 18.15
C SER A 269 12.02 -7.63 17.71
N GLN A 270 11.43 -8.29 16.69
CA GLN A 270 11.99 -9.51 16.12
C GLN A 270 13.28 -9.25 15.33
N LEU A 271 13.35 -8.15 14.57
CA LEU A 271 14.52 -7.77 13.79
C LEU A 271 15.70 -7.35 14.69
N LEU A 272 15.42 -6.65 15.80
CA LEU A 272 16.43 -6.33 16.83
C LEU A 272 16.99 -7.60 17.50
N SER A 273 16.13 -8.54 17.90
CA SER A 273 16.55 -9.77 18.55
C SER A 273 17.44 -10.65 17.66
N ARG A 274 17.33 -10.49 16.34
CA ARG A 274 18.11 -11.21 15.32
C ARG A 274 19.33 -10.42 14.83
N GLY A 275 19.52 -9.18 15.28
CA GLY A 275 20.62 -8.32 14.86
C GLY A 275 20.47 -7.76 13.43
N THR A 276 19.30 -7.91 12.81
CA THR A 276 19.00 -7.25 11.51
C THR A 276 18.91 -5.74 11.69
N ILE A 277 18.24 -5.24 12.73
CA ILE A 277 18.34 -3.87 13.19
C ILE A 277 19.36 -3.87 14.33
N ARG A 278 20.38 -3.00 14.26
CA ARG A 278 21.51 -2.96 15.18
C ARG A 278 21.41 -1.84 16.21
N HIS A 279 20.71 -0.77 15.85
CA HIS A 279 20.63 0.47 16.62
C HIS A 279 19.17 0.78 16.98
N PRO A 280 18.72 0.55 18.25
CA PRO A 280 17.34 0.81 18.65
C PRO A 280 16.88 2.27 18.40
N GLU A 281 17.80 3.24 18.42
CA GLU A 281 17.53 4.64 18.11
C GLU A 281 17.07 4.88 16.67
N SER A 282 17.43 3.98 15.73
CA SER A 282 16.99 4.04 14.33
C SER A 282 15.47 3.94 14.19
N VAL A 283 14.80 3.30 15.16
CA VAL A 283 13.33 3.20 15.18
C VAL A 283 12.69 4.58 15.29
N ARG A 284 13.21 5.42 16.20
CA ARG A 284 12.70 6.80 16.38
C ARG A 284 12.88 7.65 15.14
N GLU A 285 14.09 7.60 14.57
CA GLU A 285 14.40 8.37 13.36
C GLU A 285 13.63 7.86 12.15
N GLY A 286 13.45 6.54 12.04
CA GLY A 286 12.68 5.91 10.98
C GLY A 286 11.20 6.31 11.00
N PHE A 287 10.55 6.27 12.16
CA PHE A 287 9.15 6.72 12.32
C PHE A 287 8.97 8.20 11.96
N ARG A 288 9.93 9.05 12.37
CA ARG A 288 9.86 10.51 12.16
C ARG A 288 10.00 10.94 10.70
N SER A 289 10.49 10.07 9.83
CA SER A 289 10.90 10.47 8.47
C SER A 289 10.49 9.49 7.37
N VAL A 290 9.39 8.77 7.54
CA VAL A 290 8.91 7.78 6.56
C VAL A 290 8.69 8.42 5.19
N CYS A 291 7.86 9.45 5.10
CA CYS A 291 7.55 10.10 3.83
C CYS A 291 8.80 10.69 3.17
N ARG A 292 9.67 11.34 3.95
CA ARG A 292 10.90 11.95 3.44
C ARG A 292 11.90 10.92 2.92
N ARG A 293 12.07 9.80 3.66
CA ARG A 293 13.06 8.75 3.31
C ARG A 293 12.59 7.84 2.21
N THR A 294 11.28 7.64 2.07
CA THR A 294 10.75 6.59 1.19
C THR A 294 9.80 7.09 0.10
N GLY A 295 9.39 8.36 0.17
CA GLY A 295 8.50 8.96 -0.81
C GLY A 295 7.06 8.40 -0.76
N LEU A 296 6.60 7.92 0.41
CA LEU A 296 5.22 7.46 0.57
C LEU A 296 4.23 8.62 0.40
N MET A 297 3.21 8.41 -0.40
CA MET A 297 2.13 9.37 -0.67
C MET A 297 0.75 8.76 -0.41
N GLY A 298 -0.28 9.64 -0.32
CA GLY A 298 -1.68 9.25 -0.27
C GLY A 298 -2.11 8.55 1.02
N ARG A 299 -1.51 8.87 2.16
CA ARG A 299 -1.89 8.36 3.49
C ARG A 299 -2.16 9.50 4.43
N TRP A 300 -3.42 9.91 4.53
CA TRP A 300 -3.86 11.11 5.25
C TRP A 300 -2.92 12.30 4.99
N GLN A 301 -2.58 12.42 3.71
CA GLN A 301 -1.56 13.36 3.24
C GLN A 301 -2.11 14.77 3.14
N PRO A 302 -1.49 15.78 3.80
CA PRO A 302 -1.85 17.18 3.62
C PRO A 302 -1.73 17.61 2.16
N LEU A 303 -2.68 18.42 1.71
CA LEU A 303 -2.74 18.96 0.35
C LEU A 303 -2.49 20.47 0.34
N PRO A 304 -1.91 21.02 -0.75
CA PRO A 304 -1.75 22.46 -0.90
C PRO A 304 -3.10 23.15 -1.15
N GLY A 305 -3.15 24.46 -0.91
CA GLY A 305 -4.28 25.32 -1.21
C GLY A 305 -5.27 25.53 -0.07
N HIS A 306 -5.29 24.63 0.93
CA HIS A 306 -6.13 24.81 2.12
C HIS A 306 -5.47 24.14 3.34
N PRO A 307 -5.46 24.79 4.54
CA PRO A 307 -4.73 24.27 5.71
C PRO A 307 -5.30 22.95 6.25
N HIS A 308 -6.55 22.67 5.98
CA HIS A 308 -7.26 21.48 6.44
C HIS A 308 -7.69 20.58 5.26
N ALA A 309 -6.90 20.51 4.20
CA ALA A 309 -7.13 19.60 3.08
C ALA A 309 -6.20 18.38 3.16
N VAL A 310 -6.77 17.19 3.00
CA VAL A 310 -6.01 15.92 3.00
C VAL A 310 -6.51 14.99 1.89
N CYS A 311 -5.65 14.07 1.46
CA CYS A 311 -6.06 12.93 0.64
C CYS A 311 -5.68 11.60 1.29
N ASP A 312 -6.47 10.55 0.97
CA ASP A 312 -6.20 9.20 1.40
C ASP A 312 -6.67 8.17 0.35
N THR A 313 -5.89 7.11 0.16
CA THR A 313 -6.16 6.06 -0.82
C THR A 313 -7.10 4.95 -0.32
N GLY A 314 -7.74 5.10 0.82
CA GLY A 314 -8.73 4.16 1.33
C GLY A 314 -9.86 3.92 0.33
N HIS A 315 -10.10 2.65 -0.02
CA HIS A 315 -10.95 2.29 -1.16
C HIS A 315 -11.87 1.09 -0.91
N ASN A 316 -11.82 0.49 0.26
CA ASN A 316 -12.67 -0.65 0.65
C ASN A 316 -13.44 -0.37 1.94
N VAL A 317 -14.42 -1.22 2.25
CA VAL A 317 -15.30 -1.06 3.41
C VAL A 317 -14.50 -0.93 4.71
N ALA A 318 -13.51 -1.81 4.92
CA ALA A 318 -12.68 -1.78 6.14
C ALA A 318 -11.84 -0.48 6.26
N GLY A 319 -11.36 0.06 5.13
CA GLY A 319 -10.68 1.36 5.10
C GLY A 319 -11.64 2.50 5.46
N TRP A 320 -12.85 2.50 4.91
CA TRP A 320 -13.85 3.54 5.19
C TRP A 320 -14.44 3.46 6.60
N GLN A 321 -14.49 2.28 7.23
CA GLN A 321 -14.81 2.16 8.65
C GLN A 321 -13.84 2.93 9.57
N MET A 322 -12.60 3.15 9.11
CA MET A 322 -11.60 3.96 9.83
C MET A 322 -11.62 5.43 9.39
N LEU A 323 -11.72 5.68 8.07
CA LEU A 323 -11.65 7.03 7.52
C LEU A 323 -12.87 7.89 7.85
N ALA A 324 -14.07 7.33 7.78
CA ALA A 324 -15.28 8.12 8.00
C ALA A 324 -15.37 8.71 9.42
N PRO A 325 -15.13 7.94 10.50
CA PRO A 325 -15.04 8.51 11.85
C PRO A 325 -13.92 9.55 11.99
N GLN A 326 -12.76 9.34 11.37
CA GLN A 326 -11.64 10.26 11.42
C GLN A 326 -11.96 11.59 10.70
N ILE A 327 -12.64 11.54 9.55
CA ILE A 327 -13.14 12.73 8.85
C ILE A 327 -14.13 13.48 9.75
N MET A 328 -15.04 12.77 10.40
CA MET A 328 -16.03 13.38 11.28
C MET A 328 -15.42 13.98 12.54
N ALA A 329 -14.33 13.43 13.04
CA ALA A 329 -13.61 13.95 14.21
C ALA A 329 -12.80 15.24 13.93
N GLN A 330 -12.57 15.58 12.63
CA GLN A 330 -11.84 16.81 12.31
C GLN A 330 -12.61 18.05 12.77
N PRO A 331 -11.96 18.99 13.47
CA PRO A 331 -12.57 20.25 13.82
C PRO A 331 -12.83 21.06 12.54
N ALA A 332 -14.09 21.16 12.16
CA ALA A 332 -14.46 21.88 10.93
C ALA A 332 -15.90 22.40 11.01
N ARG A 333 -16.15 23.58 10.41
CA ARG A 333 -17.49 24.12 10.23
C ARG A 333 -18.29 23.33 9.21
N LYS A 334 -17.66 22.99 8.09
CA LYS A 334 -18.21 22.11 7.05
C LYS A 334 -17.15 21.11 6.57
N ARG A 335 -17.62 19.94 6.17
CA ARG A 335 -16.79 18.91 5.54
C ARG A 335 -17.12 18.82 4.07
N ARG A 336 -16.09 18.83 3.21
CA ARG A 336 -16.18 18.76 1.76
C ARG A 336 -15.43 17.54 1.27
N LEU A 337 -16.11 16.65 0.58
CA LEU A 337 -15.53 15.39 0.14
C LEU A 337 -15.49 15.31 -1.38
N VAL A 338 -14.32 15.32 -1.96
CA VAL A 338 -14.08 14.96 -3.36
C VAL A 338 -13.98 13.44 -3.42
N PHE A 339 -14.95 12.80 -4.09
CA PHE A 339 -15.11 11.36 -4.00
C PHE A 339 -15.38 10.72 -5.36
N GLY A 340 -14.65 9.63 -5.65
CA GLY A 340 -14.84 8.75 -6.79
C GLY A 340 -14.32 7.35 -6.49
N MET A 341 -14.87 6.33 -7.17
CA MET A 341 -14.49 4.93 -6.96
C MET A 341 -14.27 4.18 -8.27
N VAL A 342 -13.74 2.98 -8.16
CA VAL A 342 -13.57 2.02 -9.26
C VAL A 342 -14.54 0.84 -9.12
N ASP A 343 -14.89 0.21 -10.25
CA ASP A 343 -16.00 -0.72 -10.42
C ASP A 343 -15.82 -2.11 -9.78
N ASP A 344 -14.61 -2.45 -9.36
CA ASP A 344 -14.31 -3.71 -8.65
C ASP A 344 -14.50 -3.61 -7.13
N LYS A 345 -14.96 -2.45 -6.63
CA LYS A 345 -15.16 -2.18 -5.20
C LYS A 345 -16.64 -2.09 -4.84
N ASP A 346 -16.91 -2.36 -3.58
CA ASP A 346 -18.27 -2.37 -3.03
C ASP A 346 -18.76 -0.94 -2.76
N LEU A 347 -19.25 -0.29 -3.81
CA LEU A 347 -19.74 1.08 -3.75
C LEU A 347 -20.89 1.22 -2.75
N THR A 348 -21.82 0.28 -2.70
CA THR A 348 -23.02 0.37 -1.87
C THR A 348 -22.68 0.39 -0.38
N HIS A 349 -21.89 -0.56 0.10
CA HIS A 349 -21.51 -0.61 1.52
C HIS A 349 -20.54 0.55 1.89
N VAL A 350 -19.73 1.04 0.95
CA VAL A 350 -18.93 2.25 1.21
C VAL A 350 -19.84 3.46 1.38
N MET A 351 -20.87 3.63 0.53
CA MET A 351 -21.82 4.76 0.64
C MET A 351 -22.55 4.80 1.99
N GLU A 352 -22.84 3.65 2.59
CA GLU A 352 -23.45 3.56 3.93
C GLU A 352 -22.57 4.16 5.04
N LEU A 353 -21.24 4.11 4.85
CA LEU A 353 -20.25 4.60 5.81
C LEU A 353 -19.92 6.07 5.63
N LEU A 354 -20.18 6.65 4.47
CA LEU A 354 -19.81 8.02 4.15
C LEU A 354 -20.49 9.05 5.05
N PRO A 355 -19.80 10.14 5.48
CA PRO A 355 -20.34 11.18 6.33
C PRO A 355 -21.58 11.87 5.73
N ARG A 356 -22.73 11.78 6.41
CA ARG A 356 -23.98 12.40 5.94
C ARG A 356 -23.98 13.93 6.05
N GLU A 357 -23.23 14.47 7.01
CA GLU A 357 -23.09 15.90 7.25
C GLU A 357 -21.93 16.51 6.44
N ALA A 358 -21.80 16.09 5.18
CA ALA A 358 -20.76 16.58 4.28
C ALA A 358 -21.36 17.05 2.94
N THR A 359 -20.64 17.93 2.26
CA THR A 359 -20.92 18.31 0.87
C THR A 359 -20.02 17.51 -0.05
N TYR A 360 -20.59 16.82 -1.04
CA TYR A 360 -19.85 15.98 -1.94
C TYR A 360 -19.56 16.66 -3.27
N TYR A 361 -18.37 16.40 -3.82
CA TYR A 361 -17.93 16.76 -5.15
C TYR A 361 -17.65 15.44 -5.87
N TRP A 362 -18.73 14.91 -6.51
CA TRP A 362 -18.69 13.60 -7.15
C TRP A 362 -17.87 13.69 -8.43
N THR A 363 -16.94 12.74 -8.58
CA THR A 363 -16.06 12.69 -9.74
C THR A 363 -15.71 11.26 -10.11
N GLN A 364 -14.95 11.09 -11.18
CA GLN A 364 -14.41 9.82 -11.59
C GLN A 364 -12.91 9.94 -11.88
N PRO A 365 -12.10 8.92 -11.54
CA PRO A 365 -10.69 8.90 -11.94
C PRO A 365 -10.52 8.59 -13.42
N SER A 366 -9.37 8.95 -13.98
CA SER A 366 -9.00 8.75 -15.39
C SER A 366 -8.59 7.31 -15.73
N THR A 367 -9.35 6.32 -15.24
CA THR A 367 -9.12 4.90 -15.53
C THR A 367 -10.34 4.26 -16.17
N HIS A 368 -10.13 3.24 -17.00
CA HIS A 368 -11.22 2.46 -17.62
C HIS A 368 -12.12 1.75 -16.60
N ARG A 369 -11.62 1.56 -15.38
CA ARG A 369 -12.35 0.92 -14.27
C ARG A 369 -13.11 1.90 -13.39
N ALA A 370 -13.15 3.18 -13.76
CA ALA A 370 -13.88 4.17 -12.98
C ALA A 370 -15.39 3.89 -12.99
N PHE A 371 -16.02 3.93 -11.83
CA PHE A 371 -17.46 4.18 -11.83
C PHE A 371 -17.73 5.57 -12.44
N PRO A 372 -18.64 5.68 -13.41
CA PRO A 372 -19.09 7.00 -13.89
C PRO A 372 -19.55 7.87 -12.74
N ALA A 373 -19.14 9.14 -12.74
CA ALA A 373 -19.45 10.09 -11.67
C ALA A 373 -20.96 10.20 -11.40
N GLU A 374 -21.78 10.06 -12.46
CA GLU A 374 -23.25 10.07 -12.39
C GLU A 374 -23.77 8.89 -11.56
N LYS A 375 -23.21 7.68 -11.75
CA LYS A 375 -23.59 6.48 -10.98
C LYS A 375 -23.19 6.62 -9.51
N VAL A 376 -22.01 7.17 -9.25
CA VAL A 376 -21.53 7.45 -7.88
C VAL A 376 -22.48 8.43 -7.20
N ALA A 377 -22.84 9.52 -7.87
CA ALA A 377 -23.77 10.53 -7.37
C ALA A 377 -25.19 9.99 -7.17
N GLU A 378 -25.67 9.13 -8.07
CA GLU A 378 -26.97 8.48 -7.95
C GLU A 378 -27.03 7.56 -6.71
N CYS A 379 -26.02 6.73 -6.54
CA CYS A 379 -25.87 5.88 -5.36
C CYS A 379 -25.79 6.75 -4.09
N GLY A 380 -25.01 7.84 -4.11
CA GLY A 380 -24.93 8.80 -3.01
C GLY A 380 -26.29 9.39 -2.64
N ARG A 381 -27.07 9.85 -3.63
CA ARG A 381 -28.43 10.38 -3.39
C ARG A 381 -29.35 9.34 -2.76
N ALA A 382 -29.27 8.09 -3.21
CA ALA A 382 -30.05 6.99 -2.63
C ALA A 382 -29.73 6.75 -1.14
N HIS A 383 -28.53 7.10 -0.68
CA HIS A 383 -28.09 7.04 0.71
C HIS A 383 -28.21 8.38 1.46
N GLY A 384 -28.88 9.39 0.86
CA GLY A 384 -29.09 10.71 1.47
C GLY A 384 -27.85 11.60 1.47
N LEU A 385 -26.87 11.33 0.60
CA LEU A 385 -25.68 12.16 0.41
C LEU A 385 -25.91 13.16 -0.71
N HIS A 386 -25.47 14.42 -0.52
CA HIS A 386 -25.76 15.52 -1.45
C HIS A 386 -24.47 16.17 -1.95
N GLY A 387 -24.43 16.49 -3.24
CA GLY A 387 -23.28 17.12 -3.85
C GLY A 387 -23.44 17.44 -5.33
N SER A 388 -22.41 17.99 -5.93
CA SER A 388 -22.31 18.36 -7.33
C SER A 388 -21.45 17.37 -8.13
N LEU A 389 -21.71 17.29 -9.45
CA LEU A 389 -20.94 16.47 -10.39
C LEU A 389 -19.81 17.30 -11.02
N HIS A 390 -18.65 16.67 -11.14
CA HIS A 390 -17.46 17.27 -11.75
C HIS A 390 -16.82 16.28 -12.74
N PRO A 391 -16.36 16.73 -13.92
CA PRO A 391 -15.86 15.86 -14.97
C PRO A 391 -14.48 15.25 -14.67
N SER A 392 -13.73 15.85 -13.75
CA SER A 392 -12.41 15.35 -13.34
C SER A 392 -12.12 15.61 -11.87
N VAL A 393 -11.17 14.84 -11.33
CA VAL A 393 -10.72 15.00 -9.94
C VAL A 393 -10.15 16.40 -9.69
N ALA A 394 -9.37 16.92 -10.64
CA ALA A 394 -8.78 18.26 -10.57
C ALA A 394 -9.86 19.37 -10.51
N GLU A 395 -10.92 19.25 -11.29
CA GLU A 395 -12.02 20.20 -11.27
C GLU A 395 -12.85 20.10 -9.99
N ALA A 396 -13.12 18.88 -9.52
CA ALA A 396 -13.78 18.63 -8.26
C ALA A 396 -13.02 19.24 -7.08
N TYR A 397 -11.70 19.07 -7.04
CA TYR A 397 -10.85 19.65 -5.99
C TYR A 397 -10.81 21.18 -6.06
N ARG A 398 -10.67 21.76 -7.26
CA ARG A 398 -10.74 23.22 -7.45
C ARG A 398 -12.09 23.80 -7.00
N ALA A 399 -13.20 23.13 -7.29
CA ALA A 399 -14.52 23.55 -6.84
C ALA A 399 -14.63 23.47 -5.30
N ALA A 400 -14.15 22.37 -4.70
CA ALA A 400 -14.12 22.24 -3.24
C ALA A 400 -13.30 23.34 -2.56
N LEU A 401 -12.14 23.71 -3.15
CA LEU A 401 -11.30 24.82 -2.67
C LEU A 401 -12.02 26.18 -2.81
N ALA A 402 -12.68 26.42 -3.93
CA ALA A 402 -13.40 27.68 -4.18
C ALA A 402 -14.58 27.90 -3.21
N ASP A 403 -15.23 26.81 -2.81
CA ASP A 403 -16.35 26.84 -1.88
C ASP A 403 -15.92 26.86 -0.41
N ALA A 404 -14.65 26.54 -0.10
CA ALA A 404 -14.19 26.33 1.26
C ALA A 404 -13.93 27.64 2.00
N ALA A 405 -14.42 27.74 3.23
CA ALA A 405 -13.96 28.73 4.20
C ALA A 405 -12.71 28.21 4.94
N PRO A 406 -11.90 29.10 5.54
CA PRO A 406 -10.65 28.70 6.22
C PRO A 406 -10.82 27.66 7.31
N ASP A 407 -11.99 27.56 7.94
CA ASP A 407 -12.36 26.63 8.99
C ASP A 407 -13.14 25.40 8.47
N ASP A 408 -13.22 25.20 7.16
CA ASP A 408 -13.77 23.99 6.57
C ASP A 408 -12.67 22.89 6.47
N PHE A 409 -13.09 21.63 6.35
CA PHE A 409 -12.20 20.49 6.11
C PHE A 409 -12.46 19.92 4.72
N ILE A 410 -11.41 19.64 3.97
CA ILE A 410 -11.49 19.04 2.63
C ILE A 410 -10.83 17.67 2.65
N PHE A 411 -11.55 16.65 2.19
CA PHE A 411 -11.01 15.31 1.99
C PHE A 411 -11.10 14.93 0.51
N VAL A 412 -10.06 14.29 -0.02
CA VAL A 412 -10.03 13.75 -1.37
C VAL A 412 -9.70 12.26 -1.32
N GLY A 413 -10.58 11.41 -1.87
CA GLY A 413 -10.35 9.97 -1.84
C GLY A 413 -11.47 9.13 -2.46
N GLY A 414 -11.56 7.87 -1.99
CA GLY A 414 -12.46 6.84 -2.50
C GLY A 414 -11.78 5.80 -3.36
N SER A 415 -10.63 6.13 -3.96
CA SER A 415 -9.74 5.15 -4.60
C SER A 415 -8.31 5.69 -4.71
N SER A 416 -7.36 4.79 -4.90
CA SER A 416 -5.97 5.17 -5.22
C SER A 416 -5.87 5.97 -6.51
N TYR A 417 -6.73 5.71 -7.49
CA TYR A 417 -6.76 6.43 -8.77
C TYR A 417 -7.24 7.88 -8.62
N VAL A 418 -8.21 8.15 -7.75
CA VAL A 418 -8.63 9.53 -7.43
C VAL A 418 -7.46 10.31 -6.83
N VAL A 419 -6.74 9.70 -5.90
CA VAL A 419 -5.56 10.34 -5.29
C VAL A 419 -4.43 10.49 -6.31
N ALA A 420 -4.23 9.52 -7.19
CA ALA A 420 -3.25 9.58 -8.27
C ALA A 420 -3.51 10.77 -9.21
N ASP A 421 -4.73 10.89 -9.73
CA ASP A 421 -5.12 12.00 -10.62
C ASP A 421 -4.97 13.37 -9.93
N LEU A 422 -5.35 13.44 -8.64
CA LEU A 422 -5.15 14.66 -7.85
C LEU A 422 -3.67 15.02 -7.78
N LEU A 423 -2.82 14.09 -7.34
CA LEU A 423 -1.40 14.36 -7.14
C LEU A 423 -0.69 14.68 -8.46
N ALA A 424 -1.05 14.01 -9.55
CA ALA A 424 -0.56 14.34 -10.88
C ALA A 424 -0.94 15.77 -11.29
N SER A 425 -2.19 16.16 -11.09
CA SER A 425 -2.67 17.52 -11.41
C SER A 425 -1.99 18.64 -10.59
N LEU A 426 -1.51 18.29 -9.39
CA LEU A 426 -0.78 19.25 -8.53
C LEU A 426 0.70 19.37 -8.91
N GLN A 427 1.25 18.41 -9.67
CA GLN A 427 2.63 18.46 -10.18
C GLN A 427 2.72 19.21 -11.54
N GLU A 428 1.65 19.22 -12.31
CA GLU A 428 1.57 20.01 -13.53
C GLU A 428 1.57 21.50 -13.13
N LYS A 429 2.70 22.19 -13.34
CA LYS A 429 2.76 23.63 -13.14
C LYS A 429 1.83 24.32 -14.15
N PRO A 430 1.07 25.36 -13.74
CA PRO A 430 0.26 26.15 -14.65
C PRO A 430 1.12 26.87 -15.71
#